data_422e7b290f3db955bfce208e49c4c90e
#
_entry.id   422e7b290f3db955bfce208e49c4c90e
#
_cell.length_a   1.000
_cell.length_b   1.000
_cell.length_c   1.000
_cell.angle_alpha   90.00
_cell.angle_beta   90.00
_cell.angle_gamma   90.00
#
_symmetry.space_group_name_H-M   'P 1'
#
loop_
_entity.id
_entity.type
_entity.pdbx_description
1 polymer ?
#
loop_
_entity_poly.entity_id
_entity_poly.type
_entity_poly.pdbx_seq_one_letter_code
_entity_poly.pdbx_strand_id
1 'polypeptide(L)'
;MTEAVFQPKGLQPTDEQQRIMLARVRHLLIEANAGAAKTTTLALRIGQALLRGADPRRILVLTYTAPAVQAMRERLAAVGIAPDVVAALAVHTFEDFCLRLLRQIEGEAVPVLETPEQSAPRVLQAIEAVFAASAEDPHHEELFQGHSPQAMVEGLLATMAHAKGRMLLEQLPEEWRPSPAQADELGMDYTSLRVLLALERLRLEAPGRDGVAAWRLPGDATYDLARLVGMAGVSEHEPPLAQGLGLVLVDEMHDTNRAMFEVLKAVLRANPRTSFVGVGDRDQVIHTQAGAEASFLGADFRAEIAVPQRLPLTTSYRFGAGLAASVGALVRKPYAADAARDTAEIGRAHV
;
A
#
# COMPACT_ATOMS: atom_id res chain seq x y z
N MET A 1 22.76 7.39 32.65
CA MET A 1 21.39 7.95 32.66
C MET A 1 20.48 6.94 31.99
N THR A 2 19.49 6.44 32.71
CA THR A 2 18.47 5.54 32.17
C THR A 2 17.63 6.31 31.15
N GLU A 3 17.47 5.77 29.94
CA GLU A 3 16.65 6.39 28.90
C GLU A 3 15.18 6.50 29.38
N ALA A 4 14.55 7.65 29.13
CA ALA A 4 13.13 7.81 29.37
C ALA A 4 12.31 6.87 28.44
N VAL A 5 11.36 6.14 29.00
CA VAL A 5 10.51 5.19 28.28
C VAL A 5 9.10 5.74 28.23
N PHE A 6 8.52 5.78 27.03
CA PHE A 6 7.13 6.22 26.85
C PHE A 6 6.17 5.32 27.64
N GLN A 7 5.34 5.95 28.47
CA GLN A 7 4.35 5.28 29.29
C GLN A 7 2.98 5.45 28.64
N PRO A 8 2.44 4.45 27.97
CA PRO A 8 1.14 4.57 27.32
C PRO A 8 0.02 4.60 28.35
N LYS A 9 -1.03 5.34 28.02
CA LYS A 9 -2.25 5.37 28.83
C LYS A 9 -3.06 4.09 28.61
N GLY A 10 -3.57 3.49 29.67
CA GLY A 10 -4.58 2.43 29.61
C GLY A 10 -4.09 1.05 29.14
N LEU A 11 -2.79 0.86 28.91
CA LEU A 11 -2.22 -0.43 28.57
C LEU A 11 -0.79 -0.57 29.12
N GLN A 12 -0.40 -1.82 29.34
CA GLN A 12 0.99 -2.15 29.67
C GLN A 12 1.60 -2.89 28.47
N PRO A 13 2.67 -2.35 27.84
CA PRO A 13 3.31 -3.01 26.71
C PRO A 13 3.92 -4.35 27.11
N THR A 14 3.77 -5.36 26.26
CA THR A 14 4.48 -6.64 26.42
C THR A 14 5.97 -6.48 26.18
N ASP A 15 6.75 -7.50 26.54
CA ASP A 15 8.21 -7.51 26.28
C ASP A 15 8.53 -7.36 24.79
N GLU A 16 7.74 -7.99 23.90
CA GLU A 16 7.90 -7.83 22.45
C GLU A 16 7.63 -6.40 22.01
N GLN A 17 6.52 -5.81 22.48
CA GLN A 17 6.17 -4.43 22.19
C GLN A 17 7.21 -3.44 22.75
N GLN A 18 7.75 -3.70 23.95
CA GLN A 18 8.82 -2.86 24.52
C GLN A 18 10.08 -2.93 23.68
N ARG A 19 10.51 -4.12 23.25
CA ARG A 19 11.68 -4.28 22.36
C ARG A 19 11.50 -3.50 21.07
N ILE A 20 10.31 -3.58 20.44
CA ILE A 20 9.97 -2.84 19.23
C ILE A 20 9.96 -1.32 19.49
N MET A 21 9.32 -0.90 20.57
CA MET A 21 9.23 0.50 20.97
C MET A 21 10.61 1.12 21.19
N LEU A 22 11.53 0.40 21.84
CA LEU A 22 12.84 0.89 22.22
C LEU A 22 13.93 0.68 21.15
N ALA A 23 13.67 -0.12 20.12
CA ALA A 23 14.67 -0.42 19.08
C ALA A 23 15.31 0.84 18.48
N ARG A 24 16.65 0.84 18.36
CA ARG A 24 17.44 1.97 17.85
C ARG A 24 18.10 1.63 16.51
N VAL A 25 17.29 1.02 15.63
CA VAL A 25 17.75 0.64 14.30
C VAL A 25 17.11 1.51 13.24
N ARG A 26 17.81 1.65 12.12
CA ARG A 26 17.33 2.46 11.01
C ARG A 26 16.17 1.80 10.27
N HIS A 27 16.25 0.49 10.04
CA HIS A 27 15.22 -0.28 9.34
C HIS A 27 14.77 -1.43 10.24
N LEU A 28 13.49 -1.43 10.59
CA LEU A 28 12.84 -2.45 11.42
C LEU A 28 11.67 -3.06 10.67
N LEU A 29 11.66 -4.37 10.55
CA LEU A 29 10.48 -5.13 10.10
C LEU A 29 9.92 -5.93 11.27
N ILE A 30 8.63 -5.81 11.49
CA ILE A 30 7.89 -6.49 12.55
C ILE A 30 7.07 -7.61 11.90
N GLU A 31 7.43 -8.84 12.21
CA GLU A 31 6.70 -10.03 11.79
C GLU A 31 5.62 -10.32 12.84
N ALA A 32 4.41 -9.91 12.54
CA ALA A 32 3.28 -10.01 13.44
C ALA A 32 2.40 -11.22 13.11
N ASN A 33 1.75 -11.74 14.13
CA ASN A 33 0.68 -12.73 13.98
C ASN A 33 -0.69 -12.05 13.86
N ALA A 34 -1.70 -12.82 13.44
CA ALA A 34 -3.08 -12.35 13.39
C ALA A 34 -3.56 -11.90 14.78
N GLY A 35 -4.09 -10.69 14.86
CA GLY A 35 -4.58 -10.12 16.12
C GLY A 35 -3.50 -9.69 17.10
N ALA A 36 -2.23 -9.57 16.69
CA ALA A 36 -1.11 -9.23 17.56
C ALA A 36 -0.98 -7.71 17.86
N ALA A 37 -2.05 -6.93 17.70
CA ALA A 37 -2.07 -5.50 18.01
C ALA A 37 -1.02 -4.68 17.26
N LYS A 38 -0.84 -4.94 15.94
CA LYS A 38 0.12 -4.25 15.05
C LYS A 38 0.04 -2.73 15.16
N THR A 39 -1.15 -2.16 14.92
CA THR A 39 -1.40 -0.72 14.96
C THR A 39 -1.09 -0.11 16.34
N THR A 40 -1.41 -0.82 17.43
CA THR A 40 -1.04 -0.39 18.80
C THR A 40 0.48 -0.33 18.96
N THR A 41 1.18 -1.33 18.46
CA THR A 41 2.65 -1.40 18.56
C THR A 41 3.31 -0.26 17.77
N LEU A 42 2.78 0.10 16.59
CA LEU A 42 3.23 1.28 15.87
C LEU A 42 2.94 2.58 16.63
N ALA A 43 1.77 2.71 17.27
CA ALA A 43 1.45 3.87 18.10
C ALA A 43 2.41 4.01 19.29
N LEU A 44 2.78 2.91 19.96
CA LEU A 44 3.80 2.89 21.00
C LEU A 44 5.18 3.34 20.49
N ARG A 45 5.55 2.89 19.29
CA ARG A 45 6.81 3.27 18.63
C ARG A 45 6.84 4.77 18.32
N ILE A 46 5.72 5.34 17.85
CA ILE A 46 5.55 6.78 17.62
C ILE A 46 5.65 7.54 18.95
N GLY A 47 4.97 7.10 20.00
CA GLY A 47 5.05 7.71 21.34
C GLY A 47 6.49 7.77 21.86
N GLN A 48 7.25 6.69 21.69
CA GLN A 48 8.68 6.67 22.08
C GLN A 48 9.53 7.60 21.21
N ALA A 49 9.26 7.72 19.91
CA ALA A 49 9.96 8.64 19.04
C ALA A 49 9.71 10.11 19.43
N LEU A 50 8.46 10.45 19.74
CA LEU A 50 8.07 11.77 20.24
C LEU A 50 8.73 12.09 21.58
N LEU A 51 8.77 11.13 22.50
CA LEU A 51 9.46 11.29 23.81
C LEU A 51 10.97 11.53 23.62
N ARG A 52 11.57 10.98 22.57
CA ARG A 52 12.97 11.21 22.17
C ARG A 52 13.17 12.56 21.47
N GLY A 53 12.12 13.36 21.28
CA GLY A 53 12.18 14.70 20.67
C GLY A 53 11.98 14.69 19.14
N ALA A 54 11.39 13.62 18.56
CA ALA A 54 11.03 13.64 17.14
C ALA A 54 9.95 14.68 16.89
N ASP A 55 10.13 15.50 15.85
CA ASP A 55 9.10 16.43 15.38
C ASP A 55 7.94 15.62 14.76
N PRO A 56 6.69 15.76 15.27
CA PRO A 56 5.54 15.04 14.73
C PRO A 56 5.29 15.31 13.23
N ARG A 57 5.63 16.50 12.73
CA ARG A 57 5.51 16.85 11.30
C ARG A 57 6.47 16.08 10.40
N ARG A 58 7.48 15.44 10.98
CA ARG A 58 8.49 14.63 10.30
C ARG A 58 8.25 13.13 10.45
N ILE A 59 7.06 12.75 10.93
CA ILE A 59 6.64 11.36 11.08
C ILE A 59 5.54 11.08 10.05
N LEU A 60 5.80 10.14 9.14
CA LEU A 60 4.88 9.66 8.13
C LEU A 60 4.40 8.25 8.49
N VAL A 61 3.10 8.05 8.51
CA VAL A 61 2.46 6.74 8.67
C VAL A 61 1.64 6.45 7.42
N LEU A 62 1.95 5.35 6.75
CA LEU A 62 1.23 4.88 5.58
C LEU A 62 0.43 3.63 5.93
N THR A 63 -0.79 3.58 5.41
CA THR A 63 -1.71 2.44 5.52
C THR A 63 -2.50 2.27 4.21
N TYR A 64 -3.45 1.34 4.16
CA TYR A 64 -4.10 0.96 2.90
C TYR A 64 -5.49 1.55 2.72
N THR A 65 -6.20 1.82 3.80
CA THR A 65 -7.61 2.23 3.74
C THR A 65 -7.89 3.45 4.62
N ALA A 66 -8.88 4.24 4.26
CA ALA A 66 -9.32 5.37 5.08
C ALA A 66 -9.77 4.96 6.50
N PRO A 67 -10.51 3.84 6.70
CA PRO A 67 -10.77 3.31 8.05
C PRO A 67 -9.50 3.00 8.85
N ALA A 68 -8.43 2.47 8.21
CA ALA A 68 -7.17 2.20 8.90
C ALA A 68 -6.44 3.50 9.32
N VAL A 69 -6.53 4.58 8.52
CA VAL A 69 -6.04 5.91 8.89
C VAL A 69 -6.76 6.39 10.16
N GLN A 70 -8.08 6.26 10.19
CA GLN A 70 -8.89 6.67 11.35
C GLN A 70 -8.55 5.82 12.58
N ALA A 71 -8.47 4.49 12.44
CA ALA A 71 -8.10 3.58 13.53
C ALA A 71 -6.69 3.88 14.10
N MET A 72 -5.73 4.24 13.24
CA MET A 72 -4.39 4.66 13.68
C MET A 72 -4.47 5.94 14.53
N ARG A 73 -5.21 6.95 14.08
CA ARG A 73 -5.38 8.22 14.82
C ARG A 73 -6.04 8.00 16.17
N GLU A 74 -7.09 7.18 16.22
CA GLU A 74 -7.77 6.80 17.45
C GLU A 74 -6.83 6.04 18.40
N ARG A 75 -6.01 5.14 17.85
CA ARG A 75 -5.04 4.39 18.66
C ARG A 75 -3.95 5.28 19.24
N LEU A 76 -3.44 6.25 18.45
CA LEU A 76 -2.48 7.25 18.93
C LEU A 76 -3.05 8.07 20.11
N ALA A 77 -4.29 8.53 20.00
CA ALA A 77 -4.97 9.23 21.08
C ALA A 77 -5.21 8.33 22.31
N ALA A 78 -5.61 7.08 22.08
CA ALA A 78 -5.89 6.09 23.14
C ALA A 78 -4.65 5.75 23.97
N VAL A 79 -3.45 5.70 23.35
CA VAL A 79 -2.19 5.48 24.10
C VAL A 79 -1.68 6.74 24.79
N GLY A 80 -2.39 7.87 24.68
CA GLY A 80 -2.10 9.10 25.43
C GLY A 80 -1.29 10.17 24.69
N ILE A 81 -1.19 10.08 23.35
CA ILE A 81 -0.60 11.15 22.54
C ILE A 81 -1.62 12.30 22.45
N ALA A 82 -1.16 13.54 22.68
CA ALA A 82 -2.02 14.71 22.70
C ALA A 82 -2.68 14.97 21.32
N PRO A 83 -3.95 15.44 21.29
CA PRO A 83 -4.69 15.61 20.02
C PRO A 83 -4.02 16.54 19.00
N ASP A 84 -3.38 17.61 19.44
CA ASP A 84 -2.63 18.53 18.60
C ASP A 84 -1.40 17.86 17.95
N VAL A 85 -0.72 16.98 18.70
CA VAL A 85 0.39 16.18 18.20
C VAL A 85 -0.11 15.14 17.19
N VAL A 86 -1.24 14.44 17.49
CA VAL A 86 -1.85 13.49 16.53
C VAL A 86 -2.26 14.20 15.24
N ALA A 87 -2.81 15.42 15.33
CA ALA A 87 -3.18 16.20 14.16
C ALA A 87 -1.97 16.65 13.32
N ALA A 88 -0.80 16.82 13.95
CA ALA A 88 0.44 17.18 13.27
C ALA A 88 1.14 16.02 12.56
N LEU A 89 0.82 14.77 12.91
CA LEU A 89 1.36 13.59 12.24
C LEU A 89 0.80 13.44 10.82
N ALA A 90 1.65 13.08 9.87
CA ALA A 90 1.22 12.71 8.52
C ALA A 90 0.74 11.25 8.51
N VAL A 91 -0.56 11.01 8.71
CA VAL A 91 -1.18 9.69 8.65
C VAL A 91 -2.08 9.64 7.42
N HIS A 92 -1.72 8.83 6.42
CA HIS A 92 -2.36 8.78 5.11
C HIS A 92 -2.50 7.35 4.60
N THR A 93 -3.41 7.14 3.65
CA THR A 93 -3.32 5.98 2.77
C THR A 93 -2.16 6.17 1.78
N PHE A 94 -1.67 5.10 1.15
CA PHE A 94 -0.70 5.24 0.05
C PHE A 94 -1.26 6.14 -1.05
N GLU A 95 -2.52 5.93 -1.44
CA GLU A 95 -3.17 6.71 -2.49
C GLU A 95 -3.26 8.21 -2.16
N ASP A 96 -3.75 8.57 -0.97
CA ASP A 96 -3.83 9.97 -0.53
C ASP A 96 -2.45 10.64 -0.46
N PHE A 97 -1.44 9.89 -0.01
CA PHE A 97 -0.07 10.39 0.03
C PHE A 97 0.46 10.66 -1.38
N CYS A 98 0.24 9.73 -2.31
CA CYS A 98 0.65 9.88 -3.71
C CYS A 98 -0.08 11.03 -4.40
N LEU A 99 -1.41 11.18 -4.20
CA LEU A 99 -2.19 12.30 -4.71
C LEU A 99 -1.64 13.66 -4.25
N ARG A 100 -1.25 13.77 -2.98
CA ARG A 100 -0.66 15.00 -2.44
C ARG A 100 0.67 15.35 -3.09
N LEU A 101 1.53 14.34 -3.30
CA LEU A 101 2.83 14.54 -3.95
C LEU A 101 2.66 14.89 -5.43
N LEU A 102 1.81 14.16 -6.16
CA LEU A 102 1.53 14.44 -7.57
C LEU A 102 0.99 15.86 -7.75
N ARG A 103 0.06 16.29 -6.88
CA ARG A 103 -0.44 17.68 -6.93
C ARG A 103 0.65 18.73 -6.78
N GLN A 104 1.67 18.45 -5.96
CA GLN A 104 2.83 19.36 -5.81
C GLN A 104 3.73 19.35 -7.05
N ILE A 105 3.92 18.19 -7.65
CA ILE A 105 4.77 18.00 -8.83
C ILE A 105 4.09 18.57 -10.09
N GLU A 106 2.81 18.27 -10.27
CA GLU A 106 2.02 18.67 -11.44
C GLU A 106 1.54 20.13 -11.37
N GLY A 107 1.60 20.75 -10.19
CA GLY A 107 1.18 22.13 -9.96
C GLY A 107 -0.34 22.34 -9.91
N GLU A 108 -1.13 21.29 -10.15
CA GLU A 108 -2.58 21.32 -10.13
C GLU A 108 -3.19 20.04 -9.56
N ALA A 109 -4.47 20.08 -9.21
CA ALA A 109 -5.22 18.90 -8.80
C ALA A 109 -5.86 18.24 -10.04
N VAL A 110 -5.47 16.99 -10.32
CA VAL A 110 -6.11 16.14 -11.32
C VAL A 110 -7.36 15.51 -10.70
N PRO A 111 -8.54 15.57 -11.36
CA PRO A 111 -9.76 14.98 -10.82
C PRO A 111 -9.64 13.46 -10.69
N VAL A 112 -10.13 12.93 -9.57
CA VAL A 112 -10.26 11.49 -9.34
C VAL A 112 -11.71 11.09 -9.54
N LEU A 113 -11.96 10.12 -10.43
CA LEU A 113 -13.29 9.59 -10.71
C LEU A 113 -13.56 8.44 -9.73
N GLU A 114 -14.12 8.76 -8.58
CA GLU A 114 -14.21 7.84 -7.44
C GLU A 114 -15.37 6.85 -7.56
N THR A 115 -16.42 7.22 -8.31
CA THR A 115 -17.63 6.37 -8.41
C THR A 115 -17.75 5.71 -9.78
N PRO A 116 -18.44 4.55 -9.86
CA PRO A 116 -18.72 3.89 -11.14
C PRO A 116 -19.41 4.81 -12.15
N GLU A 117 -20.30 5.68 -11.70
CA GLU A 117 -21.04 6.62 -12.57
C GLU A 117 -20.10 7.65 -13.20
N GLN A 118 -19.04 8.04 -12.51
CA GLN A 118 -18.04 8.98 -13.01
C GLN A 118 -17.05 8.29 -13.97
N SER A 119 -16.66 7.04 -13.68
CA SER A 119 -15.66 6.30 -14.45
C SER A 119 -16.23 5.59 -15.67
N ALA A 120 -17.48 5.11 -15.62
CA ALA A 120 -18.12 4.33 -16.69
C ALA A 120 -18.07 5.00 -18.06
N PRO A 121 -18.32 6.33 -18.23
CA PRO A 121 -18.21 6.97 -19.55
C PRO A 121 -16.81 6.86 -20.17
N ARG A 122 -15.75 6.91 -19.34
CA ARG A 122 -14.36 6.79 -19.80
C ARG A 122 -14.02 5.36 -20.19
N VAL A 123 -14.50 4.40 -19.41
CA VAL A 123 -14.36 2.97 -19.72
C VAL A 123 -15.10 2.62 -21.01
N LEU A 124 -16.33 3.08 -21.18
CA LEU A 124 -17.12 2.89 -22.42
C LEU A 124 -16.39 3.50 -23.63
N GLN A 125 -15.85 4.70 -23.50
CA GLN A 125 -15.05 5.32 -24.56
C GLN A 125 -13.83 4.47 -24.94
N ALA A 126 -13.16 3.85 -23.97
CA ALA A 126 -12.04 2.93 -24.23
C ALA A 126 -12.50 1.64 -24.93
N ILE A 127 -13.65 1.09 -24.52
CA ILE A 127 -14.28 -0.08 -25.17
C ILE A 127 -14.63 0.24 -26.61
N GLU A 128 -15.25 1.39 -26.87
CA GLU A 128 -15.62 1.85 -28.21
C GLU A 128 -14.37 2.04 -29.10
N ALA A 129 -13.29 2.59 -28.53
CA ALA A 129 -12.03 2.75 -29.28
C ALA A 129 -11.41 1.41 -29.66
N VAL A 130 -11.42 0.41 -28.77
CA VAL A 130 -10.95 -0.95 -29.09
C VAL A 130 -11.85 -1.61 -30.11
N PHE A 131 -13.18 -1.46 -29.98
CA PHE A 131 -14.13 -2.01 -30.93
C PHE A 131 -13.97 -1.40 -32.32
N ALA A 132 -13.82 -0.09 -32.44
CA ALA A 132 -13.59 0.58 -33.71
C ALA A 132 -12.29 0.13 -34.41
N ALA A 133 -11.24 -0.19 -33.61
CA ALA A 133 -9.98 -0.69 -34.14
C ALA A 133 -9.94 -2.22 -34.33
N SER A 134 -11.00 -2.94 -33.96
CA SER A 134 -10.99 -4.41 -33.93
C SER A 134 -10.82 -5.05 -35.32
N ALA A 135 -11.36 -4.44 -36.36
CA ALA A 135 -11.26 -4.94 -37.74
C ALA A 135 -9.82 -5.01 -38.26
N GLU A 136 -8.91 -4.20 -37.70
CA GLU A 136 -7.48 -4.19 -38.03
C GLU A 136 -6.64 -5.05 -37.07
N ASP A 137 -7.27 -5.66 -36.07
CA ASP A 137 -6.59 -6.49 -35.07
C ASP A 137 -6.38 -7.91 -35.62
N PRO A 138 -5.15 -8.44 -35.62
CA PRO A 138 -4.88 -9.81 -36.06
C PRO A 138 -5.66 -10.88 -35.27
N HIS A 139 -6.11 -10.54 -34.06
CA HIS A 139 -6.84 -11.41 -33.16
C HIS A 139 -8.27 -10.94 -32.92
N HIS A 140 -8.89 -10.29 -33.92
CA HIS A 140 -10.23 -9.71 -33.82
C HIS A 140 -11.31 -10.73 -33.41
N GLU A 141 -11.14 -12.00 -33.77
CA GLU A 141 -12.08 -13.06 -33.41
C GLU A 141 -12.09 -13.38 -31.91
N GLU A 142 -11.01 -13.03 -31.19
CA GLU A 142 -10.89 -13.25 -29.76
C GLU A 142 -11.35 -12.05 -28.92
N LEU A 143 -11.49 -10.87 -29.58
CA LEU A 143 -11.97 -9.69 -28.89
C LEU A 143 -13.48 -9.79 -28.58
N PHE A 144 -13.84 -9.38 -27.36
CA PHE A 144 -15.23 -9.31 -26.87
C PHE A 144 -15.98 -10.63 -26.76
N GLN A 145 -15.33 -11.78 -26.94
CA GLN A 145 -15.98 -13.08 -26.79
C GLN A 145 -16.52 -13.25 -25.36
N GLY A 146 -17.85 -13.42 -25.22
CA GLY A 146 -18.47 -13.65 -23.92
C GLY A 146 -18.57 -12.44 -22.99
N HIS A 147 -18.16 -11.26 -23.43
CA HIS A 147 -18.17 -10.05 -22.61
C HIS A 147 -19.38 -9.16 -22.90
N SER A 148 -20.15 -8.81 -21.85
CA SER A 148 -21.07 -7.68 -21.93
C SER A 148 -20.36 -6.38 -21.53
N PRO A 149 -20.71 -5.21 -22.08
CA PRO A 149 -20.10 -3.93 -21.71
C PRO A 149 -20.14 -3.66 -20.21
N GLN A 150 -21.21 -4.06 -19.52
CA GLN A 150 -21.35 -3.88 -18.08
C GLN A 150 -20.38 -4.77 -17.30
N ALA A 151 -20.27 -6.06 -17.65
CA ALA A 151 -19.29 -6.96 -17.03
C ALA A 151 -17.84 -6.49 -17.26
N MET A 152 -17.57 -5.87 -18.41
CA MET A 152 -16.27 -5.28 -18.71
C MET A 152 -15.98 -4.07 -17.83
N VAL A 153 -16.93 -3.17 -17.61
CA VAL A 153 -16.75 -2.04 -16.70
C VAL A 153 -16.44 -2.53 -15.29
N GLU A 154 -17.15 -3.54 -14.80
CA GLU A 154 -16.94 -4.12 -13.47
C GLU A 154 -15.59 -4.87 -13.36
N GLY A 155 -15.23 -5.63 -14.40
CA GLY A 155 -13.97 -6.41 -14.42
C GLY A 155 -12.71 -5.55 -14.64
N LEU A 156 -12.83 -4.40 -15.30
CA LEU A 156 -11.69 -3.56 -15.65
C LEU A 156 -10.95 -3.01 -14.42
N LEU A 157 -11.68 -2.68 -13.34
CA LEU A 157 -11.06 -2.19 -12.10
C LEU A 157 -10.13 -3.25 -11.47
N ALA A 158 -10.52 -4.53 -11.53
CA ALA A 158 -9.67 -5.63 -11.06
C ALA A 158 -8.44 -5.80 -11.96
N THR A 159 -8.62 -5.73 -13.29
CA THR A 159 -7.53 -5.78 -14.27
C THR A 159 -6.55 -4.62 -14.08
N MET A 160 -7.07 -3.41 -13.85
CA MET A 160 -6.25 -2.24 -13.51
C MET A 160 -5.46 -2.44 -12.23
N ALA A 161 -6.11 -2.88 -11.15
CA ALA A 161 -5.44 -3.13 -9.88
C ALA A 161 -4.32 -4.15 -10.02
N HIS A 162 -4.53 -5.21 -10.81
CA HIS A 162 -3.52 -6.21 -11.13
C HIS A 162 -2.36 -5.60 -11.94
N ALA A 163 -2.65 -4.99 -13.07
CA ALA A 163 -1.63 -4.48 -14.00
C ALA A 163 -0.81 -3.34 -13.39
N LYS A 164 -1.49 -2.36 -12.76
CA LYS A 164 -0.85 -1.18 -12.16
C LYS A 164 -0.18 -1.51 -10.83
N GLY A 165 -0.81 -2.32 -9.99
CA GLY A 165 -0.21 -2.74 -8.73
C GLY A 165 1.10 -3.50 -8.92
N ARG A 166 1.22 -4.28 -9.98
CA ARG A 166 2.45 -5.01 -10.36
C ARG A 166 3.39 -4.23 -11.27
N MET A 167 3.04 -3.01 -11.68
CA MET A 167 3.80 -2.20 -12.64
C MET A 167 4.01 -2.91 -13.99
N LEU A 168 3.03 -3.71 -14.45
CA LEU A 168 3.17 -4.49 -15.68
C LEU A 168 3.19 -3.60 -16.93
N LEU A 169 2.46 -2.49 -16.92
CA LEU A 169 2.38 -1.59 -18.07
C LEU A 169 3.72 -0.93 -18.39
N GLU A 170 4.60 -0.75 -17.39
CA GLU A 170 5.95 -0.20 -17.59
C GLU A 170 6.92 -1.18 -18.26
N GLN A 171 6.54 -2.43 -18.34
CA GLN A 171 7.34 -3.47 -18.98
C GLN A 171 7.01 -3.64 -20.45
N LEU A 172 6.00 -2.90 -20.95
CA LEU A 172 5.48 -3.02 -22.30
C LEU A 172 6.09 -1.97 -23.22
N PRO A 173 6.45 -2.31 -24.47
CA PRO A 173 6.87 -1.33 -25.46
C PRO A 173 5.76 -0.29 -25.72
N GLU A 174 6.13 0.95 -26.01
CA GLU A 174 5.19 2.08 -26.18
C GLU A 174 4.13 1.84 -27.28
N GLU A 175 4.50 1.13 -28.36
CA GLU A 175 3.61 0.75 -29.47
C GLU A 175 3.09 -0.69 -29.36
N TRP A 176 3.14 -1.26 -28.16
CA TRP A 176 2.84 -2.67 -27.99
C TRP A 176 1.37 -3.01 -28.27
N ARG A 177 1.18 -3.99 -29.15
CA ARG A 177 -0.11 -4.62 -29.41
C ARG A 177 -0.03 -6.07 -28.91
N PRO A 178 -0.50 -6.36 -27.71
CA PRO A 178 -0.43 -7.70 -27.16
C PRO A 178 -1.20 -8.70 -28.00
N SER A 179 -0.70 -9.93 -28.03
CA SER A 179 -1.46 -11.09 -28.47
C SER A 179 -2.23 -11.70 -27.27
N PRO A 180 -3.23 -12.56 -27.52
CA PRO A 180 -3.91 -13.31 -26.46
C PRO A 180 -2.95 -14.11 -25.58
N ALA A 181 -1.96 -14.79 -26.18
CA ALA A 181 -0.94 -15.54 -25.44
C ALA A 181 -0.12 -14.65 -24.49
N GLN A 182 0.22 -13.44 -24.91
CA GLN A 182 0.93 -12.49 -24.06
C GLN A 182 0.04 -11.93 -22.95
N ALA A 183 -1.27 -11.76 -23.20
CA ALA A 183 -2.20 -11.40 -22.15
C ALA A 183 -2.31 -12.50 -21.09
N ASP A 184 -2.37 -13.76 -21.49
CA ASP A 184 -2.34 -14.93 -20.61
C ASP A 184 -1.06 -15.00 -19.76
N GLU A 185 0.10 -14.74 -20.35
CA GLU A 185 1.39 -14.67 -19.64
C GLU A 185 1.39 -13.58 -18.55
N LEU A 186 0.67 -12.49 -18.78
CA LEU A 186 0.48 -11.42 -17.79
C LEU A 186 -0.64 -11.73 -16.77
N GLY A 187 -1.35 -12.86 -16.93
CA GLY A 187 -2.49 -13.24 -16.08
C GLY A 187 -3.72 -12.37 -16.30
N MET A 188 -3.91 -11.85 -17.52
CA MET A 188 -4.99 -10.94 -17.88
C MET A 188 -5.82 -11.48 -19.06
N ASP A 189 -7.11 -11.20 -19.04
CA ASP A 189 -7.96 -11.39 -20.21
C ASP A 189 -7.54 -10.45 -21.35
N TYR A 190 -7.49 -10.96 -22.58
CA TYR A 190 -7.01 -10.22 -23.74
C TYR A 190 -7.82 -8.94 -24.00
N THR A 191 -9.14 -9.04 -24.01
CA THR A 191 -10.02 -7.88 -24.22
C THR A 191 -9.84 -6.83 -23.13
N SER A 192 -9.80 -7.27 -21.87
CA SER A 192 -9.57 -6.39 -20.71
C SER A 192 -8.23 -5.66 -20.78
N LEU A 193 -7.16 -6.34 -21.20
CA LEU A 193 -5.86 -5.72 -21.40
C LEU A 193 -5.89 -4.67 -22.53
N ARG A 194 -6.56 -4.97 -23.66
CA ARG A 194 -6.71 -4.03 -24.77
C ARG A 194 -7.50 -2.79 -24.38
N VAL A 195 -8.59 -2.96 -23.61
CA VAL A 195 -9.39 -1.86 -23.08
C VAL A 195 -8.60 -1.04 -22.07
N LEU A 196 -7.83 -1.69 -21.19
CA LEU A 196 -6.96 -0.99 -20.24
C LEU A 196 -5.92 -0.12 -20.94
N LEU A 197 -5.25 -0.63 -21.97
CA LEU A 197 -4.27 0.13 -22.75
C LEU A 197 -4.92 1.33 -23.46
N ALA A 198 -6.12 1.16 -24.03
CA ALA A 198 -6.87 2.26 -24.62
C ALA A 198 -7.28 3.31 -23.58
N LEU A 199 -7.68 2.88 -22.38
CA LEU A 199 -8.03 3.77 -21.28
C LEU A 199 -6.82 4.59 -20.80
N GLU A 200 -5.64 3.96 -20.68
CA GLU A 200 -4.39 4.66 -20.32
C GLU A 200 -4.01 5.72 -21.37
N ARG A 201 -4.15 5.41 -22.66
CA ARG A 201 -3.96 6.41 -23.71
C ARG A 201 -4.90 7.58 -23.59
N LEU A 202 -6.21 7.34 -23.44
CA LEU A 202 -7.21 8.38 -23.25
C LEU A 202 -6.92 9.27 -22.03
N ARG A 203 -6.36 8.68 -20.98
CA ARG A 203 -6.02 9.39 -19.74
C ARG A 203 -4.77 10.25 -19.88
N LEU A 204 -3.75 9.77 -20.59
CA LEU A 204 -2.41 10.38 -20.66
C LEU A 204 -2.19 11.25 -21.90
N GLU A 205 -2.94 11.03 -22.99
CA GLU A 205 -2.82 11.78 -24.25
C GLU A 205 -3.76 13.00 -24.32
N ALA A 206 -4.18 13.54 -23.17
CA ALA A 206 -5.06 14.70 -23.16
C ALA A 206 -4.35 15.95 -23.71
N PRO A 207 -4.94 16.66 -24.70
CA PRO A 207 -4.31 17.83 -25.33
C PRO A 207 -3.89 18.90 -24.30
N GLY A 208 -2.66 19.39 -24.42
CA GLY A 208 -2.13 20.47 -23.56
C GLY A 208 -1.68 20.02 -22.17
N ARG A 209 -1.54 18.71 -21.94
CA ARG A 209 -1.12 18.11 -20.66
C ARG A 209 0.02 17.11 -20.87
N ASP A 210 1.15 17.55 -21.37
CA ASP A 210 2.30 16.70 -21.67
C ASP A 210 2.71 15.87 -20.42
N GLY A 211 2.39 14.58 -20.47
CA GLY A 211 2.72 13.60 -19.43
C GLY A 211 1.89 13.67 -18.13
N VAL A 212 0.96 14.63 -18.01
CA VAL A 212 0.04 14.74 -16.87
C VAL A 212 -1.31 14.10 -17.22
N ALA A 213 -1.81 13.23 -16.37
CA ALA A 213 -3.11 12.61 -16.58
C ALA A 213 -4.25 13.65 -16.56
N ALA A 214 -5.23 13.52 -17.46
CA ALA A 214 -6.41 14.38 -17.48
C ALA A 214 -7.37 14.07 -16.31
N TRP A 215 -7.37 12.85 -15.84
CA TRP A 215 -8.16 12.34 -14.72
C TRP A 215 -7.49 11.06 -14.19
N ARG A 216 -7.89 10.64 -12.98
CA ARG A 216 -7.43 9.40 -12.33
C ARG A 216 -8.61 8.56 -11.91
N LEU A 217 -8.40 7.26 -11.85
CA LEU A 217 -9.24 6.30 -11.14
C LEU A 217 -8.61 5.95 -9.78
N PRO A 218 -9.35 5.37 -8.84
CA PRO A 218 -8.77 4.89 -7.58
C PRO A 218 -7.61 3.92 -7.83
N GLY A 219 -6.47 4.18 -7.18
CA GLY A 219 -5.22 3.43 -7.36
C GLY A 219 -4.26 4.02 -8.40
N ASP A 220 -4.73 4.91 -9.27
CA ASP A 220 -3.88 5.52 -10.30
C ASP A 220 -2.78 6.40 -9.74
N ALA A 221 -3.04 7.13 -8.66
CA ALA A 221 -2.05 8.04 -8.12
C ALA A 221 -0.80 7.31 -7.59
N THR A 222 -0.99 6.16 -6.97
CA THR A 222 0.13 5.33 -6.52
C THR A 222 0.96 4.82 -7.70
N TYR A 223 0.29 4.34 -8.76
CA TYR A 223 0.93 3.91 -9.99
C TYR A 223 1.65 5.05 -10.71
N ASP A 224 0.97 6.20 -10.91
CA ASP A 224 1.55 7.37 -11.60
C ASP A 224 2.80 7.87 -10.89
N LEU A 225 2.75 7.98 -9.55
CA LEU A 225 3.91 8.38 -8.77
C LEU A 225 5.04 7.34 -8.84
N ALA A 226 4.71 6.04 -8.75
CA ALA A 226 5.69 4.96 -8.89
C ALA A 226 6.40 5.01 -10.25
N ARG A 227 5.64 5.23 -11.34
CA ARG A 227 6.16 5.41 -12.68
C ARG A 227 7.10 6.62 -12.76
N LEU A 228 6.65 7.76 -12.25
CA LEU A 228 7.43 9.00 -12.27
C LEU A 228 8.77 8.85 -11.53
N VAL A 229 8.78 8.25 -10.34
CA VAL A 229 10.02 8.05 -9.57
C VAL A 229 10.92 6.95 -10.14
N GLY A 230 10.34 5.96 -10.83
CA GLY A 230 11.08 4.94 -11.56
C GLY A 230 11.82 5.53 -12.77
N MET A 231 11.17 6.44 -13.50
CA MET A 231 11.75 7.17 -14.63
C MET A 231 12.80 8.22 -14.19
N ALA A 232 12.62 8.83 -13.03
CA ALA A 232 13.54 9.83 -12.48
C ALA A 232 14.95 9.26 -12.19
N GLY A 233 15.08 7.95 -12.00
CA GLY A 233 16.39 7.29 -11.93
C GLY A 233 17.22 7.41 -13.22
N VAL A 234 16.61 7.90 -14.32
CA VAL A 234 17.20 8.17 -15.63
C VAL A 234 17.37 9.68 -15.88
N SER A 235 16.73 10.54 -15.06
CA SER A 235 16.73 12.00 -15.20
C SER A 235 17.55 12.67 -14.10
N GLU A 236 18.25 13.76 -14.43
CA GLU A 236 19.02 14.56 -13.47
C GLU A 236 18.16 15.33 -12.43
N HIS A 237 16.83 15.31 -12.57
CA HIS A 237 15.89 16.00 -11.66
C HIS A 237 14.99 15.00 -10.95
N GLU A 238 15.33 14.64 -9.72
CA GLU A 238 14.42 13.90 -8.85
C GLU A 238 13.20 14.78 -8.50
N PRO A 239 11.97 14.23 -8.59
CA PRO A 239 10.78 14.95 -8.15
C PRO A 239 10.89 15.31 -6.66
N PRO A 240 10.31 16.45 -6.21
CA PRO A 240 10.36 16.86 -4.80
C PRO A 240 9.47 15.91 -3.96
N LEU A 241 10.01 14.75 -3.63
CA LEU A 241 9.40 13.83 -2.68
C LEU A 241 9.47 14.41 -1.26
N ALA A 242 8.54 13.98 -0.39
CA ALA A 242 8.46 14.44 0.99
C ALA A 242 9.84 14.42 1.67
N GLN A 243 10.49 15.58 1.74
CA GLN A 243 11.84 15.72 2.31
C GLN A 243 11.79 16.01 3.80
N GLY A 244 12.87 15.67 4.48
CA GLY A 244 13.04 15.97 5.90
C GLY A 244 12.31 15.02 6.85
N LEU A 245 11.83 13.86 6.38
CA LEU A 245 11.22 12.86 7.22
C LEU A 245 12.25 12.28 8.21
N GLY A 246 11.83 12.10 9.47
CA GLY A 246 12.64 11.49 10.53
C GLY A 246 12.24 10.04 10.82
N LEU A 247 10.96 9.72 10.60
CA LEU A 247 10.40 8.38 10.82
C LEU A 247 9.31 8.09 9.79
N VAL A 248 9.40 6.96 9.13
CA VAL A 248 8.39 6.43 8.21
C VAL A 248 7.89 5.09 8.75
N LEU A 249 6.59 4.94 8.87
CA LEU A 249 5.96 3.69 9.31
C LEU A 249 4.96 3.21 8.25
N VAL A 250 4.92 1.89 8.04
CA VAL A 250 3.93 1.23 7.17
C VAL A 250 3.20 0.19 8.00
N ASP A 251 1.88 0.38 8.18
CA ASP A 251 0.99 -0.63 8.78
C ASP A 251 0.54 -1.62 7.69
N GLU A 252 0.23 -2.86 8.04
CA GLU A 252 -0.20 -3.94 7.15
C GLU A 252 0.71 -4.12 5.91
N MET A 253 2.02 -4.00 6.07
CA MET A 253 2.99 -4.02 4.96
C MET A 253 2.94 -5.27 4.08
N HIS A 254 2.25 -6.32 4.50
CA HIS A 254 1.99 -7.52 3.69
C HIS A 254 1.02 -7.27 2.52
N ASP A 255 0.25 -6.18 2.56
CA ASP A 255 -0.63 -5.76 1.47
C ASP A 255 0.08 -4.83 0.45
N THR A 256 1.37 -4.57 0.63
CA THR A 256 2.17 -3.79 -0.31
C THR A 256 2.23 -4.49 -1.66
N ASN A 257 1.96 -3.74 -2.74
CA ASN A 257 2.22 -4.15 -4.11
C ASN A 257 3.47 -3.45 -4.67
N ARG A 258 3.86 -3.78 -5.90
CA ARG A 258 5.07 -3.23 -6.52
C ARG A 258 5.05 -1.71 -6.65
N ALA A 259 3.94 -1.11 -7.07
CA ALA A 259 3.82 0.33 -7.20
C ALA A 259 4.03 1.05 -5.85
N MET A 260 3.39 0.57 -4.79
CA MET A 260 3.58 1.10 -3.43
C MET A 260 5.02 0.94 -2.95
N PHE A 261 5.64 -0.19 -3.28
CA PHE A 261 7.03 -0.46 -2.90
C PHE A 261 8.02 0.47 -3.61
N GLU A 262 7.80 0.79 -4.89
CA GLU A 262 8.60 1.78 -5.62
C GLU A 262 8.49 3.19 -4.99
N VAL A 263 7.28 3.60 -4.65
CA VAL A 263 7.06 4.88 -3.92
C VAL A 263 7.79 4.86 -2.57
N LEU A 264 7.68 3.78 -1.81
CA LEU A 264 8.38 3.65 -0.52
C LEU A 264 9.90 3.75 -0.68
N LYS A 265 10.46 3.06 -1.67
CA LYS A 265 11.90 3.13 -2.01
C LYS A 265 12.32 4.56 -2.29
N ALA A 266 11.55 5.27 -3.13
CA ALA A 266 11.86 6.63 -3.50
C ALA A 266 11.80 7.58 -2.29
N VAL A 267 10.79 7.45 -1.43
CA VAL A 267 10.68 8.21 -0.17
C VAL A 267 11.89 7.96 0.74
N LEU A 268 12.30 6.70 0.90
CA LEU A 268 13.45 6.36 1.75
C LEU A 268 14.78 6.83 1.15
N ARG A 269 14.93 6.83 -0.18
CA ARG A 269 16.10 7.40 -0.87
C ARG A 269 16.18 8.91 -0.68
N ALA A 270 15.06 9.62 -0.85
CA ALA A 270 14.99 11.07 -0.64
C ALA A 270 15.24 11.49 0.82
N ASN A 271 15.13 10.55 1.76
CA ASN A 271 15.32 10.76 3.20
C ASN A 271 16.37 9.82 3.80
N PRO A 272 17.65 9.94 3.44
CA PRO A 272 18.68 8.96 3.79
C PRO A 272 18.99 8.86 5.28
N ARG A 273 18.46 9.73 6.13
CA ARG A 273 18.62 9.70 7.59
C ARG A 273 17.35 9.23 8.32
N THR A 274 16.26 8.95 7.60
CA THR A 274 15.00 8.51 8.20
C THR A 274 15.13 7.11 8.80
N SER A 275 14.41 6.87 9.89
CA SER A 275 14.14 5.54 10.39
C SER A 275 12.91 4.98 9.74
N PHE A 276 12.90 3.69 9.43
CA PHE A 276 11.76 2.99 8.83
C PHE A 276 11.27 1.86 9.73
N VAL A 277 9.97 1.70 9.84
CA VAL A 277 9.30 0.59 10.54
C VAL A 277 8.17 0.05 9.69
N GLY A 278 8.26 -1.18 9.24
CA GLY A 278 7.18 -1.90 8.58
C GLY A 278 6.63 -3.00 9.49
N VAL A 279 5.31 -3.16 9.55
CA VAL A 279 4.67 -4.26 10.25
C VAL A 279 3.71 -5.00 9.35
N GLY A 280 3.71 -6.32 9.41
CA GLY A 280 2.79 -7.15 8.62
C GLY A 280 2.78 -8.60 9.08
N ASP A 281 1.84 -9.35 8.53
CA ASP A 281 1.71 -10.79 8.71
C ASP A 281 1.70 -11.49 7.35
N ARG A 282 2.75 -12.24 7.05
CA ARG A 282 2.90 -12.91 5.75
C ARG A 282 1.80 -13.91 5.43
N ASP A 283 1.12 -14.43 6.45
CA ASP A 283 0.03 -15.39 6.26
C ASP A 283 -1.33 -14.71 6.03
N GLN A 284 -1.38 -13.36 6.06
CA GLN A 284 -2.58 -12.57 5.81
C GLN A 284 -2.56 -11.83 4.46
N VAL A 285 -1.73 -12.22 3.51
CA VAL A 285 -1.71 -11.63 2.16
C VAL A 285 -2.95 -12.08 1.38
N ILE A 286 -3.98 -11.24 1.35
CA ILE A 286 -5.26 -11.53 0.68
C ILE A 286 -5.48 -10.72 -0.59
N HIS A 287 -4.71 -9.66 -0.81
CA HIS A 287 -4.83 -8.76 -1.97
C HIS A 287 -3.86 -9.12 -3.11
N THR A 288 -3.59 -10.42 -3.31
CA THR A 288 -2.66 -10.91 -4.35
C THR A 288 -3.11 -10.56 -5.77
N GLN A 289 -4.43 -10.47 -6.01
CA GLN A 289 -4.99 -10.01 -7.28
C GLN A 289 -4.64 -8.55 -7.59
N ALA A 290 -4.41 -7.72 -6.58
CA ALA A 290 -3.94 -6.34 -6.73
C ALA A 290 -2.41 -6.22 -6.64
N GLY A 291 -1.69 -7.35 -6.72
CA GLY A 291 -0.23 -7.39 -6.72
C GLY A 291 0.42 -7.36 -5.33
N ALA A 292 -0.34 -7.56 -4.24
CA ALA A 292 0.24 -7.68 -2.91
C ALA A 292 1.13 -8.93 -2.80
N GLU A 293 2.34 -8.76 -2.25
CA GLU A 293 3.33 -9.83 -2.14
C GLU A 293 4.05 -9.79 -0.79
N ALA A 294 4.13 -10.96 -0.12
CA ALA A 294 4.86 -11.10 1.14
C ALA A 294 6.37 -10.81 1.03
N SER A 295 6.92 -10.87 -0.17
CA SER A 295 8.34 -10.61 -0.46
C SER A 295 8.76 -9.19 -0.10
N PHE A 296 7.86 -8.19 -0.23
CA PHE A 296 8.12 -6.81 0.18
C PHE A 296 8.32 -6.64 1.69
N LEU A 297 7.76 -7.54 2.50
CA LEU A 297 8.05 -7.64 3.93
C LEU A 297 9.29 -8.51 4.21
N GLY A 298 10.09 -8.82 3.21
CA GLY A 298 11.16 -9.80 3.36
C GLY A 298 12.31 -9.68 2.40
N ALA A 299 12.29 -10.52 1.36
CA ALA A 299 13.41 -10.68 0.43
C ALA A 299 13.66 -9.40 -0.37
N ASP A 300 12.61 -8.80 -0.93
CA ASP A 300 12.73 -7.62 -1.78
C ASP A 300 13.13 -6.39 -0.98
N PHE A 301 12.62 -6.23 0.26
CA PHE A 301 13.09 -5.17 1.15
C PHE A 301 14.60 -5.27 1.39
N ARG A 302 15.09 -6.49 1.63
CA ARG A 302 16.52 -6.73 1.84
C ARG A 302 17.36 -6.46 0.60
N ALA A 303 16.85 -6.86 -0.57
CA ALA A 303 17.57 -6.73 -1.82
C ALA A 303 17.61 -5.28 -2.33
N GLU A 304 16.51 -4.53 -2.18
CA GLU A 304 16.33 -3.25 -2.86
C GLU A 304 16.44 -2.03 -1.94
N ILE A 305 16.29 -2.19 -0.62
CA ILE A 305 16.37 -1.09 0.34
C ILE A 305 17.53 -1.30 1.31
N ALA A 306 17.44 -2.30 2.19
CA ALA A 306 18.48 -2.56 3.20
C ALA A 306 18.22 -3.87 3.94
N VAL A 307 19.24 -4.38 4.63
CA VAL A 307 19.08 -5.48 5.60
C VAL A 307 18.41 -4.93 6.86
N PRO A 308 17.14 -5.28 7.14
CA PRO A 308 16.44 -4.80 8.32
C PRO A 308 16.76 -5.64 9.56
N GLN A 309 16.64 -5.04 10.75
CA GLN A 309 16.39 -5.83 11.94
C GLN A 309 14.97 -6.40 11.87
N ARG A 310 14.79 -7.65 12.31
CA ARG A 310 13.46 -8.28 12.41
C ARG A 310 13.13 -8.54 13.87
N LEU A 311 11.93 -8.18 14.26
CA LEU A 311 11.38 -8.46 15.58
C LEU A 311 10.01 -9.11 15.45
N PRO A 312 9.71 -10.13 16.25
CA PRO A 312 8.43 -10.82 16.24
C PRO A 312 7.39 -10.05 17.07
N LEU A 313 6.11 -10.28 16.73
CA LEU A 313 4.96 -9.89 17.52
C LEU A 313 3.98 -11.07 17.53
N THR A 314 4.13 -11.96 18.51
CA THR A 314 3.56 -13.31 18.49
C THR A 314 2.26 -13.44 19.28
N THR A 315 1.98 -12.54 20.23
CA THR A 315 0.83 -12.66 21.14
C THR A 315 -0.44 -12.14 20.44
N SER A 316 -1.42 -13.02 20.21
CA SER A 316 -2.73 -12.64 19.70
C SER A 316 -3.64 -12.17 20.83
N TYR A 317 -4.32 -11.05 20.59
CA TYR A 317 -5.39 -10.50 21.43
C TYR A 317 -6.78 -10.75 20.85
N ARG A 318 -6.87 -11.51 19.76
CA ARG A 318 -8.14 -11.78 19.05
C ARG A 318 -8.79 -13.08 19.49
N PHE A 319 -7.99 -14.07 19.88
CA PHE A 319 -8.46 -15.42 20.25
C PHE A 319 -7.63 -16.02 21.40
N GLY A 320 -8.20 -17.02 22.09
CA GLY A 320 -7.60 -17.65 23.26
C GLY A 320 -6.57 -18.75 22.92
N ALA A 321 -6.01 -19.37 23.96
CA ALA A 321 -4.86 -20.27 23.89
C ALA A 321 -5.09 -21.52 23.00
N GLY A 322 -6.28 -22.12 23.03
CA GLY A 322 -6.58 -23.32 22.25
C GLY A 322 -6.53 -23.05 20.73
N LEU A 323 -7.11 -21.94 20.28
CA LEU A 323 -7.07 -21.55 18.88
C LEU A 323 -5.68 -21.08 18.48
N ALA A 324 -4.96 -20.36 19.36
CA ALA A 324 -3.59 -19.94 19.12
C ALA A 324 -2.68 -21.15 18.86
N ALA A 325 -2.78 -22.19 19.68
CA ALA A 325 -2.02 -23.42 19.49
C ALA A 325 -2.35 -24.13 18.16
N SER A 326 -3.63 -24.22 17.80
CA SER A 326 -4.08 -24.84 16.54
C SER A 326 -3.59 -24.06 15.31
N VAL A 327 -3.73 -22.73 15.33
CA VAL A 327 -3.23 -21.86 14.25
C VAL A 327 -1.72 -21.95 14.15
N GLY A 328 -1.00 -21.88 15.28
CA GLY A 328 0.46 -21.97 15.31
C GLY A 328 0.97 -23.28 14.71
N ALA A 329 0.29 -24.41 14.98
CA ALA A 329 0.63 -25.70 14.38
C ALA A 329 0.38 -25.71 12.86
N LEU A 330 -0.73 -25.10 12.40
CA LEU A 330 -1.08 -25.03 10.98
C LEU A 330 -0.07 -24.18 10.18
N VAL A 331 0.22 -22.98 10.66
CA VAL A 331 1.12 -22.04 9.96
C VAL A 331 2.59 -22.23 10.33
N ARG A 332 2.90 -23.16 11.21
CA ARG A 332 4.26 -23.49 11.70
C ARG A 332 5.01 -22.28 12.26
N LYS A 333 4.29 -21.45 13.00
CA LYS A 333 4.84 -20.26 13.70
C LYS A 333 4.52 -20.31 15.20
N PRO A 334 5.36 -19.71 16.05
CA PRO A 334 4.99 -19.50 17.45
C PRO A 334 3.79 -18.55 17.54
N TYR A 335 2.70 -19.02 18.14
CA TYR A 335 1.54 -18.23 18.49
C TYR A 335 1.34 -18.27 20.00
N ALA A 336 1.33 -17.10 20.64
CA ALA A 336 0.86 -16.94 22.00
C ALA A 336 -0.54 -16.33 22.00
N ALA A 337 -1.28 -16.52 23.07
CA ALA A 337 -2.57 -15.87 23.29
C ALA A 337 -2.50 -15.02 24.55
N ASP A 338 -3.27 -13.95 24.61
CA ASP A 338 -3.50 -13.22 25.84
C ASP A 338 -4.24 -14.13 26.84
N ALA A 339 -3.68 -14.31 28.03
CA ALA A 339 -4.20 -15.17 29.07
C ALA A 339 -5.60 -14.76 29.57
N ALA A 340 -6.01 -13.50 29.32
CA ALA A 340 -7.32 -12.99 29.68
C ALA A 340 -8.44 -13.34 28.67
N ARG A 341 -8.11 -13.98 27.51
CA ARG A 341 -9.08 -14.30 26.47
C ARG A 341 -9.45 -15.77 26.48
N ASP A 342 -10.74 -16.06 26.63
CA ASP A 342 -11.29 -17.39 26.41
C ASP A 342 -11.74 -17.52 24.93
N THR A 343 -11.53 -18.69 24.33
CA THR A 343 -11.96 -19.03 22.96
C THR A 343 -13.49 -18.99 22.79
N ALA A 344 -14.25 -19.06 23.86
CA ALA A 344 -15.72 -18.92 23.82
C ALA A 344 -16.22 -17.51 23.42
N GLU A 345 -15.35 -16.50 23.45
CA GLU A 345 -15.69 -15.12 23.07
C GLU A 345 -15.40 -14.75 21.61
N ILE A 346 -14.97 -15.71 20.79
CA ILE A 346 -14.77 -15.50 19.35
C ILE A 346 -16.15 -15.26 18.70
N GLY A 347 -16.46 -14.03 18.39
CA GLY A 347 -17.72 -13.62 17.77
C GLY A 347 -18.32 -12.36 18.38
N ARG A 348 -17.77 -11.86 19.48
CA ARG A 348 -18.19 -10.59 20.08
C ARG A 348 -17.26 -9.40 19.84
N ALA A 349 -16.17 -9.60 19.11
CA ALA A 349 -15.25 -8.52 18.75
C ALA A 349 -15.72 -7.86 17.46
N HIS A 350 -16.46 -6.79 17.63
CA HIS A 350 -16.67 -5.72 16.64
C HIS A 350 -17.45 -6.08 15.36
N VAL A 351 -18.76 -6.01 15.46
CA VAL A 351 -19.60 -5.43 14.40
C VAL A 351 -19.51 -3.92 14.50
#